data_d9e2048f9a2e6bd8b97d08079bffa777
#
_entry.id   d9e2048f9a2e6bd8b97d08079bffa777
#
_cell.length_a   1.000
_cell.length_b   1.000
_cell.length_c   1.000
_cell.angle_alpha   90.00
_cell.angle_beta   90.00
_cell.angle_gamma   90.00
#
_symmetry.space_group_name_H-M   'P 1'
#
loop_
_entity.id
_entity.type
_entity.pdbx_description
1 polymer ?
#
loop_
_entity_poly.entity_id
_entity_poly.type
_entity_poly.pdbx_seq_one_letter_code
_entity_poly.pdbx_strand_id
1 'polypeptide(L)'
;MYYIGIDISKFKHDCVVIDNSGEIITPSCSFTNDSEGFMQLKILLDSLDAETRIGLESTGHYGMNLKLFLESNNFSFMEFNPLLINRFVKSKSLRKTKSDSIDCMMIAHYLMTVEYKPYPALLYHTEKLKSLTRFRDSLIRLRTRQLVELTNILDKVFPEFKSFFGGKFSVTALYILSNYSSPEKISNMNSKSYDALRKVSKGKFSTVNFAKLKQLAKNTVGNTEDYLLQEMQIVLELYSQLDSKVDETEYSIEECISTINPPMLSVPGIGIESAAVILAEFGDFSKFKNASQMLSFAGLEPGYFQSGTSETTGRMVKHGSSYLRYALMNCAQTVVNYEPTFAMFYAKKRSEGKPHRVALSHVVKKLLRVIYTLQTKNLAYDSNFVR
;
A
#
# COMPACT_ATOMS: atom_id res chain seq x y z
N MET A 1 36.19 -11.65 10.64
CA MET A 1 34.86 -11.14 10.28
C MET A 1 34.07 -12.29 9.70
N TYR A 2 32.82 -12.46 10.14
CA TYR A 2 31.92 -13.51 9.66
C TYR A 2 30.73 -12.93 8.89
N TYR A 3 30.28 -13.64 7.88
CA TYR A 3 29.12 -13.30 7.07
C TYR A 3 28.06 -14.38 7.25
N ILE A 4 26.89 -13.97 7.68
CA ILE A 4 25.78 -14.86 8.01
C ILE A 4 24.66 -14.61 7.01
N GLY A 5 24.32 -15.61 6.22
CA GLY A 5 23.19 -15.57 5.31
C GLY A 5 22.01 -16.31 5.94
N ILE A 6 20.86 -15.65 6.02
CA ILE A 6 19.63 -16.27 6.55
C ILE A 6 18.56 -16.24 5.46
N ASP A 7 18.12 -17.43 5.07
CA ASP A 7 16.94 -17.61 4.23
C ASP A 7 15.70 -17.73 5.11
N ILE A 8 14.69 -16.93 4.81
CA ILE A 8 13.49 -16.77 5.65
C ILE A 8 12.33 -17.56 5.06
N SER A 9 11.76 -18.47 5.82
CA SER A 9 10.54 -19.16 5.47
C SER A 9 9.48 -19.09 6.58
N LYS A 10 8.29 -19.63 6.34
CA LYS A 10 7.14 -19.47 7.24
C LYS A 10 7.34 -20.12 8.62
N PHE A 11 7.86 -21.34 8.65
CA PHE A 11 7.92 -22.16 9.86
C PHE A 11 9.34 -22.33 10.43
N LYS A 12 10.33 -22.22 9.56
CA LYS A 12 11.75 -22.34 9.88
C LYS A 12 12.57 -21.35 9.09
N HIS A 13 13.75 -21.07 9.55
CA HIS A 13 14.74 -20.28 8.83
C HIS A 13 16.00 -21.11 8.70
N ASP A 14 16.73 -20.94 7.60
CA ASP A 14 17.99 -21.61 7.37
C ASP A 14 19.11 -20.59 7.41
N CYS A 15 20.21 -20.87 8.09
CA CYS A 15 21.36 -19.98 8.17
C CYS A 15 22.67 -20.72 7.92
N VAL A 16 23.65 -19.97 7.45
CA VAL A 16 25.04 -20.41 7.27
C VAL A 16 25.97 -19.31 7.72
N VAL A 17 27.13 -19.71 8.27
CA VAL A 17 28.19 -18.75 8.61
C VAL A 17 29.43 -19.07 7.76
N ILE A 18 29.94 -18.03 7.07
CA ILE A 18 31.17 -18.10 6.30
C ILE A 18 32.16 -17.04 6.76
N ASP A 19 33.43 -17.27 6.55
CA ASP A 19 34.49 -16.31 6.84
C ASP A 19 34.81 -15.36 5.67
N ASN A 20 35.85 -14.55 5.83
CA ASN A 20 36.34 -13.61 4.80
C ASN A 20 36.85 -14.29 3.53
N SER A 21 37.22 -15.55 3.56
CA SER A 21 37.67 -16.33 2.40
C SER A 21 36.50 -16.99 1.66
N GLY A 22 35.31 -17.02 2.29
CA GLY A 22 34.12 -17.72 1.83
C GLY A 22 34.09 -19.18 2.28
N GLU A 23 34.96 -19.58 3.21
CA GLU A 23 34.94 -20.92 3.81
C GLU A 23 33.81 -21.03 4.84
N ILE A 24 33.21 -22.21 4.90
CA ILE A 24 32.11 -22.51 5.81
C ILE A 24 32.63 -22.70 7.20
N ILE A 25 32.28 -21.81 8.13
CA ILE A 25 32.60 -21.93 9.58
C ILE A 25 31.53 -22.76 10.28
N THR A 26 30.24 -22.43 10.01
CA THR A 26 29.15 -23.27 10.51
C THR A 26 28.33 -23.72 9.29
N PRO A 27 28.19 -25.06 9.10
CA PRO A 27 27.35 -25.61 8.06
C PRO A 27 25.93 -25.08 8.14
N SER A 28 25.21 -25.16 7.02
CA SER A 28 23.81 -24.74 6.99
C SER A 28 23.01 -25.47 8.07
N CYS A 29 22.41 -24.71 8.98
CA CYS A 29 21.54 -25.18 10.03
C CYS A 29 20.17 -24.51 9.96
N SER A 30 19.13 -25.23 10.35
CA SER A 30 17.77 -24.71 10.41
C SER A 30 17.38 -24.41 11.84
N PHE A 31 16.63 -23.34 12.05
CA PHE A 31 16.00 -23.00 13.32
C PHE A 31 14.53 -22.60 13.11
N THR A 32 13.69 -22.92 14.09
CA THR A 32 12.24 -22.69 14.00
C THR A 32 11.88 -21.20 14.18
N ASN A 33 10.76 -20.79 13.62
CA ASN A 33 10.25 -19.41 13.77
C ASN A 33 9.45 -19.28 15.08
N ASP A 34 10.13 -19.54 16.20
CA ASP A 34 9.60 -19.48 17.56
C ASP A 34 10.72 -19.10 18.55
N SER A 35 10.40 -19.04 19.84
CA SER A 35 11.35 -18.62 20.87
C SER A 35 12.53 -19.62 21.06
N GLU A 36 12.32 -20.90 20.84
CA GLU A 36 13.37 -21.91 20.95
C GLU A 36 14.35 -21.76 19.78
N GLY A 37 13.86 -21.68 18.54
CA GLY A 37 14.72 -21.49 17.38
C GLY A 37 15.48 -20.17 17.41
N PHE A 38 14.86 -19.10 17.89
CA PHE A 38 15.54 -17.80 18.03
C PHE A 38 16.63 -17.84 19.15
N MET A 39 16.41 -18.60 20.19
CA MET A 39 17.44 -18.81 21.20
C MET A 39 18.62 -19.62 20.64
N GLN A 40 18.37 -20.63 19.79
CA GLN A 40 19.42 -21.39 19.09
C GLN A 40 20.24 -20.46 18.20
N LEU A 41 19.57 -19.57 17.42
CA LEU A 41 20.26 -18.57 16.63
C LEU A 41 21.09 -17.63 17.51
N LYS A 42 20.58 -17.19 18.66
CA LYS A 42 21.31 -16.31 19.57
C LYS A 42 22.60 -17.00 20.09
N ILE A 43 22.50 -18.24 20.52
CA ILE A 43 23.65 -19.02 20.98
C ILE A 43 24.71 -19.13 19.88
N LEU A 44 24.28 -19.38 18.62
CA LEU A 44 25.20 -19.42 17.50
C LEU A 44 25.87 -18.04 17.28
N LEU A 45 25.12 -16.96 17.27
CA LEU A 45 25.67 -15.62 17.06
C LEU A 45 26.61 -15.18 18.18
N ASP A 46 26.26 -15.46 19.44
CA ASP A 46 27.06 -15.14 20.61
C ASP A 46 28.34 -16.00 20.69
N SER A 47 28.38 -17.16 20.02
CA SER A 47 29.59 -18.04 20.00
C SER A 47 30.63 -17.55 18.99
N LEU A 48 30.32 -16.60 18.13
CA LEU A 48 31.25 -16.08 17.12
C LEU A 48 32.18 -15.04 17.77
N ASP A 49 33.48 -15.23 17.62
CA ASP A 49 34.54 -14.46 18.28
C ASP A 49 35.02 -13.25 17.51
N ALA A 50 34.34 -12.89 16.39
CA ALA A 50 34.72 -11.78 15.54
C ALA A 50 33.49 -10.96 15.10
N GLU A 51 33.75 -9.77 14.48
CA GLU A 51 32.69 -8.94 13.89
C GLU A 51 31.81 -9.77 12.95
N THR A 52 30.51 -9.67 13.11
CA THR A 52 29.52 -10.41 12.33
C THR A 52 28.68 -9.46 11.46
N ARG A 53 28.37 -9.89 10.23
CA ARG A 53 27.46 -9.22 9.33
C ARG A 53 26.35 -10.19 8.95
N ILE A 54 25.11 -9.81 9.20
CA ILE A 54 23.94 -10.65 8.95
C ILE A 54 23.23 -10.13 7.71
N GLY A 55 22.93 -11.00 6.76
CA GLY A 55 22.15 -10.72 5.57
C GLY A 55 20.86 -11.54 5.55
N LEU A 56 19.74 -10.88 5.25
CA LEU A 56 18.42 -11.48 5.15
C LEU A 56 17.83 -11.23 3.76
N GLU A 57 17.13 -12.21 3.17
CA GLU A 57 16.30 -11.95 2.01
C GLU A 57 14.91 -11.42 2.45
N SER A 58 14.41 -10.36 1.78
CA SER A 58 13.09 -9.79 2.08
C SER A 58 11.96 -10.72 1.63
N THR A 59 11.36 -11.45 2.55
CA THR A 59 10.30 -12.45 2.31
C THR A 59 8.93 -11.99 2.87
N GLY A 60 8.65 -10.70 2.81
CA GLY A 60 7.39 -10.14 3.26
C GLY A 60 7.23 -10.19 4.78
N HIS A 61 6.09 -10.74 5.28
CA HIS A 61 5.78 -10.71 6.71
C HIS A 61 6.47 -11.82 7.53
N TYR A 62 6.98 -12.89 6.92
CA TYR A 62 7.59 -14.00 7.63
C TYR A 62 8.88 -13.62 8.40
N GLY A 63 9.60 -12.61 7.90
CA GLY A 63 10.84 -12.14 8.53
C GLY A 63 10.63 -11.15 9.69
N MET A 64 9.40 -10.72 9.97
CA MET A 64 9.16 -9.66 10.96
C MET A 64 9.62 -10.07 12.36
N ASN A 65 9.25 -11.25 12.82
CA ASN A 65 9.61 -11.75 14.15
C ASN A 65 11.13 -11.89 14.30
N LEU A 66 11.81 -12.41 13.26
CA LEU A 66 13.26 -12.54 13.25
C LEU A 66 13.95 -11.17 13.31
N LYS A 67 13.48 -10.19 12.54
CA LYS A 67 14.04 -8.83 12.56
C LYS A 67 13.90 -8.17 13.93
N LEU A 68 12.72 -8.27 14.54
CA LEU A 68 12.47 -7.77 15.90
C LEU A 68 13.38 -8.46 16.92
N PHE A 69 13.58 -9.77 16.80
CA PHE A 69 14.48 -10.52 17.66
C PHE A 69 15.93 -10.06 17.50
N LEU A 70 16.43 -9.92 16.27
CA LEU A 70 17.79 -9.45 16.01
C LEU A 70 18.00 -8.04 16.57
N GLU A 71 17.05 -7.13 16.34
CA GLU A 71 17.11 -5.77 16.84
C GLU A 71 17.09 -5.70 18.38
N SER A 72 16.18 -6.44 19.03
CA SER A 72 16.08 -6.48 20.50
C SER A 72 17.30 -7.07 21.19
N ASN A 73 18.11 -7.85 20.48
CA ASN A 73 19.38 -8.40 20.95
C ASN A 73 20.61 -7.63 20.42
N ASN A 74 20.41 -6.45 19.82
CA ASN A 74 21.47 -5.58 19.28
C ASN A 74 22.30 -6.21 18.14
N PHE A 75 21.73 -7.17 17.41
CA PHE A 75 22.37 -7.69 16.21
C PHE A 75 22.00 -6.82 15.00
N SER A 76 22.98 -6.21 14.37
CA SER A 76 22.77 -5.47 13.12
C SER A 76 22.61 -6.44 11.95
N PHE A 77 21.70 -6.13 11.03
CA PHE A 77 21.46 -6.94 9.83
C PHE A 77 21.20 -6.06 8.61
N MET A 78 21.38 -6.63 7.42
CA MET A 78 21.07 -6.01 6.15
C MET A 78 20.00 -6.82 5.40
N GLU A 79 18.97 -6.16 4.88
CA GLU A 79 17.89 -6.81 4.14
C GLU A 79 18.10 -6.62 2.64
N PHE A 80 17.98 -7.70 1.87
CA PHE A 80 18.18 -7.70 0.43
C PHE A 80 16.88 -7.89 -0.33
N ASN A 81 16.79 -7.17 -1.45
CA ASN A 81 15.71 -7.41 -2.41
C ASN A 81 15.90 -8.78 -3.09
N PRO A 82 14.89 -9.67 -3.09
CA PRO A 82 14.95 -10.99 -3.72
C PRO A 82 15.43 -10.96 -5.18
N LEU A 83 15.10 -9.91 -5.93
CA LEU A 83 15.55 -9.74 -7.31
C LEU A 83 17.07 -9.60 -7.44
N LEU A 84 17.74 -9.00 -6.45
CA LEU A 84 19.19 -8.85 -6.43
C LEU A 84 19.87 -10.18 -6.16
N ILE A 85 19.39 -10.91 -5.14
CA ILE A 85 19.87 -12.26 -4.81
C ILE A 85 19.69 -13.19 -6.03
N ASN A 86 18.50 -13.22 -6.61
CA ASN A 86 18.23 -14.03 -7.81
C ASN A 86 19.15 -13.71 -9.00
N ARG A 87 19.48 -12.42 -9.22
CA ARG A 87 20.43 -12.02 -10.27
C ARG A 87 21.85 -12.48 -9.94
N PHE A 88 22.27 -12.35 -8.69
CA PHE A 88 23.56 -12.81 -8.23
C PHE A 88 23.71 -14.33 -8.37
N VAL A 89 22.71 -15.11 -7.94
CA VAL A 89 22.68 -16.56 -8.13
C VAL A 89 22.85 -16.94 -9.61
N LYS A 90 22.09 -16.31 -10.49
CA LYS A 90 22.17 -16.53 -11.95
C LYS A 90 23.54 -16.16 -12.54
N SER A 91 24.26 -15.20 -11.96
CA SER A 91 25.61 -14.84 -12.40
C SER A 91 26.70 -15.86 -11.95
N LYS A 92 26.44 -16.59 -10.88
CA LYS A 92 27.39 -17.57 -10.31
C LYS A 92 27.22 -18.98 -10.87
N SER A 93 26.00 -19.38 -11.26
CA SER A 93 25.73 -20.73 -11.74
C SER A 93 24.60 -20.77 -12.78
N LEU A 94 24.81 -21.56 -13.84
CA LEU A 94 23.79 -21.91 -14.83
C LEU A 94 22.90 -23.08 -14.37
N ARG A 95 23.26 -23.77 -13.29
CA ARG A 95 22.49 -24.88 -12.73
C ARG A 95 21.22 -24.37 -12.06
N LYS A 96 20.10 -25.03 -12.30
CA LYS A 96 18.79 -24.73 -11.72
C LYS A 96 18.52 -25.48 -10.39
N THR A 97 19.57 -25.88 -9.67
CA THR A 97 19.40 -26.55 -8.38
C THR A 97 19.06 -25.50 -7.32
N LYS A 98 17.95 -25.68 -6.65
CA LYS A 98 17.50 -24.83 -5.55
C LYS A 98 17.34 -25.68 -4.30
N SER A 99 17.98 -25.26 -3.19
CA SER A 99 17.76 -25.80 -1.84
C SER A 99 17.97 -24.67 -0.85
N ASP A 100 17.30 -24.75 0.30
CA ASP A 100 17.38 -23.74 1.36
C ASP A 100 18.84 -23.50 1.79
N SER A 101 19.68 -24.55 1.84
CA SER A 101 21.12 -24.45 2.15
C SER A 101 21.93 -23.71 1.07
N ILE A 102 21.53 -23.79 -0.19
CA ILE A 102 22.16 -23.02 -1.28
C ILE A 102 21.69 -21.56 -1.16
N ASP A 103 20.41 -21.31 -0.88
CA ASP A 103 19.86 -19.97 -0.83
C ASP A 103 20.50 -19.16 0.32
N CYS A 104 20.62 -19.68 1.55
CA CYS A 104 21.33 -18.99 2.64
C CYS A 104 22.83 -18.78 2.34
N MET A 105 23.51 -19.73 1.66
CA MET A 105 24.88 -19.58 1.22
C MET A 105 25.04 -18.44 0.21
N MET A 106 24.13 -18.33 -0.76
CA MET A 106 24.15 -17.26 -1.76
C MET A 106 23.89 -15.89 -1.13
N ILE A 107 23.05 -15.80 -0.10
CA ILE A 107 22.84 -14.57 0.68
C ILE A 107 24.15 -14.17 1.37
N ALA A 108 24.86 -15.11 2.05
CA ALA A 108 26.12 -14.85 2.70
C ALA A 108 27.21 -14.39 1.70
N HIS A 109 27.34 -15.06 0.56
CA HIS A 109 28.27 -14.64 -0.50
C HIS A 109 27.92 -13.28 -1.11
N TYR A 110 26.63 -13.00 -1.31
CA TYR A 110 26.21 -11.68 -1.81
C TYR A 110 26.57 -10.59 -0.79
N LEU A 111 26.35 -10.84 0.49
CA LEU A 111 26.71 -9.93 1.57
C LEU A 111 28.20 -9.56 1.59
N MET A 112 29.11 -10.50 1.22
CA MET A 112 30.54 -10.20 1.08
C MET A 112 30.85 -9.24 -0.07
N THR A 113 30.03 -9.22 -1.12
CA THR A 113 30.30 -8.43 -2.35
C THR A 113 29.77 -7.00 -2.30
N VAL A 114 28.94 -6.67 -1.32
CA VAL A 114 28.28 -5.37 -1.22
C VAL A 114 28.79 -4.58 -0.02
N GLU A 115 28.66 -3.25 -0.09
CA GLU A 115 28.89 -2.38 1.05
C GLU A 115 27.84 -2.69 2.14
N TYR A 116 28.30 -3.07 3.33
CA TYR A 116 27.39 -3.37 4.44
C TYR A 116 26.71 -2.11 4.94
N LYS A 117 25.39 -2.07 4.80
CA LYS A 117 24.54 -0.99 5.28
C LYS A 117 23.50 -1.61 6.20
N PRO A 118 23.72 -1.55 7.52
CA PRO A 118 22.79 -2.10 8.49
C PRO A 118 21.39 -1.58 8.22
N TYR A 119 20.39 -2.46 8.37
CA TYR A 119 19.00 -2.05 8.37
C TYR A 119 18.81 -1.00 9.46
N PRO A 120 18.31 0.18 9.15
CA PRO A 120 18.05 1.19 10.19
C PRO A 120 17.11 0.59 11.21
N ALA A 121 17.31 0.90 12.49
CA ALA A 121 16.45 0.44 13.58
C ALA A 121 14.99 0.51 13.13
N LEU A 122 14.25 -0.58 13.32
CA LEU A 122 12.85 -0.68 12.92
C LEU A 122 12.12 0.52 13.52
N LEU A 123 11.88 1.54 12.73
CA LEU A 123 11.07 2.66 13.15
C LEU A 123 9.67 2.08 13.39
N TYR A 124 9.39 1.72 14.65
CA TYR A 124 8.13 1.12 15.09
C TYR A 124 6.90 1.81 14.47
N HIS A 125 6.95 3.14 14.37
CA HIS A 125 5.91 3.93 13.74
C HIS A 125 5.75 3.64 12.23
N THR A 126 6.84 3.37 11.53
CA THR A 126 6.78 3.08 10.07
C THR A 126 6.19 1.71 9.80
N GLU A 127 6.56 0.70 10.58
CA GLU A 127 6.00 -0.65 10.42
C GLU A 127 4.53 -0.69 10.86
N LYS A 128 4.17 0.01 11.95
CA LYS A 128 2.77 0.18 12.37
C LYS A 128 1.95 0.85 11.26
N LEU A 129 2.44 1.96 10.70
CA LEU A 129 1.78 2.65 9.60
C LEU A 129 1.64 1.76 8.35
N LYS A 130 2.66 1.00 8.02
CA LYS A 130 2.66 0.08 6.87
C LYS A 130 1.63 -1.03 7.05
N SER A 131 1.52 -1.58 8.23
CA SER A 131 0.49 -2.56 8.57
C SER A 131 -0.90 -1.94 8.45
N LEU A 132 -1.14 -0.81 9.10
CA LEU A 132 -2.45 -0.13 9.11
C LEU A 132 -2.88 0.31 7.71
N THR A 133 -1.99 0.93 6.93
CA THR A 133 -2.33 1.43 5.58
C THR A 133 -2.64 0.29 4.61
N ARG A 134 -1.92 -0.83 4.69
CA ARG A 134 -2.20 -2.02 3.87
C ARG A 134 -3.47 -2.74 4.31
N PHE A 135 -3.71 -2.80 5.62
CA PHE A 135 -4.95 -3.37 6.17
C PHE A 135 -6.16 -2.53 5.76
N ARG A 136 -6.06 -1.19 5.85
CA ARG A 136 -7.09 -0.28 5.32
C ARG A 136 -7.41 -0.53 3.85
N ASP A 137 -6.39 -0.67 2.99
CA ASP A 137 -6.60 -0.99 1.56
C ASP A 137 -7.34 -2.32 1.38
N SER A 138 -7.00 -3.34 2.18
CA SER A 138 -7.72 -4.62 2.18
C SER A 138 -9.19 -4.46 2.56
N LEU A 139 -9.49 -3.71 3.62
CA LEU A 139 -10.86 -3.42 4.05
C LEU A 139 -11.65 -2.67 2.97
N ILE A 140 -11.05 -1.67 2.33
CA ILE A 140 -11.67 -0.92 1.23
C ILE A 140 -12.00 -1.84 0.04
N ARG A 141 -11.11 -2.77 -0.30
CA ARG A 141 -11.37 -3.74 -1.37
C ARG A 141 -12.53 -4.67 -1.02
N LEU A 142 -12.58 -5.16 0.22
CA LEU A 142 -13.70 -5.99 0.69
C LEU A 142 -15.01 -5.19 0.67
N ARG A 143 -15.01 -3.94 1.15
CA ARG A 143 -16.15 -3.04 1.11
C ARG A 143 -16.64 -2.79 -0.33
N THR A 144 -15.71 -2.55 -1.26
CA THR A 144 -16.05 -2.36 -2.67
C THR A 144 -16.66 -3.61 -3.28
N ARG A 145 -16.19 -4.79 -2.88
CA ARG A 145 -16.79 -6.07 -3.32
C ARG A 145 -18.24 -6.18 -2.87
N GLN A 146 -18.58 -5.75 -1.64
CA GLN A 146 -19.98 -5.74 -1.19
C GLN A 146 -20.87 -4.85 -2.06
N LEU A 147 -20.37 -3.71 -2.53
CA LEU A 147 -21.13 -2.84 -3.45
C LEU A 147 -21.35 -3.50 -4.83
N VAL A 148 -20.41 -4.32 -5.29
CA VAL A 148 -20.60 -5.10 -6.52
C VAL A 148 -21.69 -6.15 -6.31
N GLU A 149 -21.64 -6.91 -5.21
CA GLU A 149 -22.68 -7.90 -4.89
C GLU A 149 -24.07 -7.25 -4.69
N LEU A 150 -24.11 -6.11 -4.00
CA LEU A 150 -25.34 -5.31 -3.86
C LEU A 150 -25.88 -4.88 -5.23
N THR A 151 -25.02 -4.53 -6.18
CA THR A 151 -25.44 -4.21 -7.55
C THR A 151 -26.11 -5.42 -8.21
N ASN A 152 -25.48 -6.60 -8.13
CA ASN A 152 -25.99 -7.83 -8.74
C ASN A 152 -27.36 -8.24 -8.15
N ILE A 153 -27.57 -8.00 -6.86
CA ILE A 153 -28.85 -8.28 -6.21
C ILE A 153 -29.89 -7.23 -6.61
N LEU A 154 -29.54 -5.95 -6.61
CA LEU A 154 -30.45 -4.86 -7.01
C LEU A 154 -30.92 -4.96 -8.45
N ASP A 155 -30.07 -5.43 -9.34
CA ASP A 155 -30.45 -5.69 -10.74
C ASP A 155 -31.58 -6.74 -10.86
N LYS A 156 -31.77 -7.57 -9.83
CA LYS A 156 -32.86 -8.56 -9.74
C LYS A 156 -34.06 -8.03 -8.95
N VAL A 157 -33.80 -7.31 -7.83
CA VAL A 157 -34.82 -6.90 -6.85
C VAL A 157 -35.45 -5.55 -7.21
N PHE A 158 -34.65 -4.58 -7.67
CA PHE A 158 -35.09 -3.23 -7.98
C PHE A 158 -34.18 -2.60 -9.03
N PRO A 159 -34.23 -3.02 -10.30
CA PRO A 159 -33.31 -2.60 -11.35
C PRO A 159 -33.32 -1.07 -11.58
N GLU A 160 -34.44 -0.39 -11.35
CA GLU A 160 -34.59 1.03 -11.55
C GLU A 160 -33.86 1.86 -10.48
N PHE A 161 -33.57 1.28 -9.30
CA PHE A 161 -33.02 1.99 -8.15
C PHE A 161 -31.66 2.62 -8.44
N LYS A 162 -30.75 1.86 -9.04
CA LYS A 162 -29.39 2.31 -9.30
C LYS A 162 -29.34 3.44 -10.33
N SER A 163 -30.17 3.35 -11.38
CA SER A 163 -30.26 4.41 -12.40
C SER A 163 -30.83 5.70 -11.82
N PHE A 164 -31.78 5.62 -10.89
CA PHE A 164 -32.34 6.75 -10.18
C PHE A 164 -31.28 7.55 -9.40
N PHE A 165 -30.26 6.89 -8.82
CA PHE A 165 -29.13 7.50 -8.12
C PHE A 165 -27.91 7.77 -9.03
N GLY A 166 -28.07 7.77 -10.35
CA GLY A 166 -26.99 8.05 -11.31
C GLY A 166 -25.88 7.00 -11.29
N GLY A 167 -26.22 5.76 -11.01
CA GLY A 167 -25.29 4.63 -10.99
C GLY A 167 -24.37 4.53 -9.76
N LYS A 168 -24.55 5.39 -8.76
CA LYS A 168 -23.70 5.46 -7.55
C LYS A 168 -24.47 5.14 -6.28
N PHE A 169 -23.82 4.44 -5.36
CA PHE A 169 -24.33 4.27 -4.01
C PHE A 169 -23.96 5.48 -3.15
N SER A 170 -24.84 6.50 -3.16
CA SER A 170 -24.72 7.64 -2.26
C SER A 170 -25.10 7.23 -0.82
N VAL A 171 -24.69 8.03 0.16
CA VAL A 171 -25.11 7.83 1.58
C VAL A 171 -26.64 7.72 1.67
N THR A 172 -27.37 8.52 0.91
CA THR A 172 -28.84 8.48 0.86
C THR A 172 -29.35 7.18 0.28
N ALA A 173 -28.72 6.68 -0.81
CA ALA A 173 -29.11 5.41 -1.44
C ALA A 173 -28.91 4.23 -0.46
N LEU A 174 -27.74 4.15 0.16
CA LEU A 174 -27.43 3.11 1.16
C LEU A 174 -28.38 3.19 2.37
N TYR A 175 -28.65 4.39 2.88
CA TYR A 175 -29.59 4.59 3.95
C TYR A 175 -31.00 4.06 3.61
N ILE A 176 -31.48 4.31 2.38
CA ILE A 176 -32.79 3.81 1.93
C ILE A 176 -32.77 2.28 1.92
N LEU A 177 -31.77 1.66 1.31
CA LEU A 177 -31.70 0.20 1.23
C LEU A 177 -31.59 -0.49 2.59
N SER A 178 -30.84 0.11 3.51
CA SER A 178 -30.65 -0.43 4.88
C SER A 178 -31.94 -0.33 5.72
N ASN A 179 -32.73 0.74 5.55
CA ASN A 179 -33.93 0.95 6.38
C ASN A 179 -35.23 0.48 5.70
N TYR A 180 -35.23 0.40 4.37
CA TYR A 180 -36.39 0.00 3.57
C TYR A 180 -35.94 -1.09 2.60
N SER A 181 -35.77 -2.31 3.13
CA SER A 181 -35.13 -3.45 2.47
C SER A 181 -35.93 -4.07 1.32
N SER A 182 -37.04 -3.47 0.88
CA SER A 182 -37.81 -3.96 -0.29
C SER A 182 -38.45 -2.79 -1.05
N PRO A 183 -38.74 -2.97 -2.36
CA PRO A 183 -39.52 -2.00 -3.13
C PRO A 183 -40.86 -1.68 -2.50
N GLU A 184 -41.53 -2.68 -1.93
CA GLU A 184 -42.81 -2.47 -1.22
C GLU A 184 -42.65 -1.52 -0.04
N LYS A 185 -41.66 -1.71 0.83
CA LYS A 185 -41.39 -0.80 1.96
C LYS A 185 -41.03 0.60 1.48
N ILE A 186 -40.29 0.73 0.36
CA ILE A 186 -39.95 2.02 -0.26
C ILE A 186 -41.21 2.71 -0.79
N SER A 187 -42.12 1.99 -1.46
CA SER A 187 -43.37 2.55 -1.96
C SER A 187 -44.29 3.06 -0.84
N ASN A 188 -44.21 2.44 0.35
CA ASN A 188 -45.02 2.77 1.53
C ASN A 188 -44.38 3.84 2.46
N MET A 189 -43.22 4.41 2.08
CA MET A 189 -42.60 5.49 2.86
C MET A 189 -43.55 6.68 3.07
N ASN A 190 -43.52 7.29 4.26
CA ASN A 190 -44.39 8.40 4.66
C ASN A 190 -43.60 9.71 4.85
N SER A 191 -44.24 10.76 5.36
CA SER A 191 -43.61 12.06 5.65
C SER A 191 -42.44 11.97 6.63
N LYS A 192 -42.52 11.12 7.65
CA LYS A 192 -41.40 10.90 8.60
C LYS A 192 -40.20 10.30 7.91
N SER A 193 -40.44 9.36 6.97
CA SER A 193 -39.39 8.80 6.12
C SER A 193 -38.72 9.87 5.26
N TYR A 194 -39.52 10.77 4.68
CA TYR A 194 -38.99 11.90 3.91
C TYR A 194 -38.12 12.82 4.75
N ASP A 195 -38.56 13.18 5.96
CA ASP A 195 -37.79 14.05 6.87
C ASP A 195 -36.45 13.43 7.24
N ALA A 196 -36.40 12.11 7.48
CA ALA A 196 -35.17 11.36 7.72
C ALA A 196 -34.23 11.41 6.50
N LEU A 197 -34.76 11.17 5.30
CA LEU A 197 -33.99 11.23 4.06
C LEU A 197 -33.44 12.63 3.76
N ARG A 198 -34.23 13.67 4.06
CA ARG A 198 -33.80 15.06 3.92
C ARG A 198 -32.62 15.38 4.84
N LYS A 199 -32.63 14.88 6.08
CA LYS A 199 -31.50 15.02 7.04
C LYS A 199 -30.26 14.30 6.52
N VAL A 200 -30.37 13.03 6.16
CA VAL A 200 -29.25 12.22 5.65
C VAL A 200 -28.65 12.81 4.37
N SER A 201 -29.48 13.34 3.48
CA SER A 201 -29.02 13.98 2.23
C SER A 201 -28.54 15.42 2.40
N LYS A 202 -28.52 15.97 3.63
CA LYS A 202 -28.21 17.38 3.91
C LYS A 202 -29.08 18.33 3.06
N GLY A 203 -30.37 18.03 2.95
CA GLY A 203 -31.36 18.83 2.21
C GLY A 203 -31.38 18.62 0.69
N LYS A 204 -30.51 17.78 0.14
CA LYS A 204 -30.39 17.57 -1.33
C LYS A 204 -31.47 16.65 -1.93
N PHE A 205 -32.14 15.84 -1.09
CA PHE A 205 -33.21 14.95 -1.55
C PHE A 205 -34.55 15.68 -1.56
N SER A 206 -35.03 16.01 -2.76
CA SER A 206 -36.26 16.81 -2.94
C SER A 206 -37.54 15.97 -2.78
N THR A 207 -38.68 16.65 -2.56
CA THR A 207 -40.01 16.02 -2.55
C THR A 207 -40.33 15.36 -3.88
N VAL A 208 -39.87 15.96 -5.00
CA VAL A 208 -40.03 15.40 -6.35
C VAL A 208 -39.28 14.07 -6.47
N ASN A 209 -38.05 14.01 -6.01
CA ASN A 209 -37.26 12.76 -5.99
C ASN A 209 -37.90 11.72 -5.08
N PHE A 210 -38.45 12.12 -3.94
CA PHE A 210 -39.16 11.22 -3.03
C PHE A 210 -40.39 10.59 -3.70
N ALA A 211 -41.25 11.41 -4.33
CA ALA A 211 -42.43 10.93 -5.05
C ALA A 211 -42.03 9.99 -6.22
N LYS A 212 -41.00 10.40 -6.99
CA LYS A 212 -40.51 9.60 -8.12
C LYS A 212 -39.95 8.24 -7.66
N LEU A 213 -39.19 8.19 -6.56
CA LEU A 213 -38.65 6.94 -6.03
C LEU A 213 -39.78 6.00 -5.59
N LYS A 214 -40.80 6.51 -4.90
CA LYS A 214 -41.98 5.73 -4.50
C LYS A 214 -42.72 5.16 -5.71
N GLN A 215 -42.88 5.96 -6.77
CA GLN A 215 -43.54 5.52 -8.00
C GLN A 215 -42.72 4.42 -8.71
N LEU A 216 -41.38 4.58 -8.78
CA LEU A 216 -40.51 3.52 -9.32
C LEU A 216 -40.63 2.24 -8.52
N ALA A 217 -40.61 2.34 -7.19
CA ALA A 217 -40.72 1.19 -6.31
C ALA A 217 -42.07 0.45 -6.44
N LYS A 218 -43.18 1.22 -6.66
CA LYS A 218 -44.50 0.66 -6.89
C LYS A 218 -44.61 -0.08 -8.21
N ASN A 219 -43.90 0.37 -9.24
CA ASN A 219 -44.00 -0.12 -10.61
C ASN A 219 -42.77 -0.94 -11.02
N THR A 220 -41.92 -1.35 -10.08
CA THR A 220 -40.72 -2.12 -10.39
C THR A 220 -41.05 -3.44 -11.07
N VAL A 221 -40.20 -3.86 -11.99
CA VAL A 221 -40.25 -5.18 -12.61
C VAL A 221 -39.40 -6.22 -11.84
N GLY A 222 -38.80 -5.78 -10.71
CA GLY A 222 -37.91 -6.62 -9.92
C GLY A 222 -38.61 -7.77 -9.21
N ASN A 223 -37.84 -8.84 -8.94
CA ASN A 223 -38.26 -9.98 -8.15
C ASN A 223 -38.00 -9.72 -6.67
N THR A 224 -39.03 -9.80 -5.85
CA THR A 224 -38.97 -9.50 -4.40
C THR A 224 -39.11 -10.73 -3.53
N GLU A 225 -38.70 -11.91 -4.02
CA GLU A 225 -38.69 -13.13 -3.21
C GLU A 225 -37.78 -12.98 -1.96
N ASP A 226 -38.21 -13.60 -0.87
CA ASP A 226 -37.63 -13.45 0.46
C ASP A 226 -36.11 -13.73 0.50
N TYR A 227 -35.66 -14.75 -0.24
CA TYR A 227 -34.21 -15.08 -0.25
C TYR A 227 -33.35 -13.96 -0.86
N LEU A 228 -33.82 -13.26 -1.90
CA LEU A 228 -33.11 -12.13 -2.50
C LEU A 228 -33.05 -10.93 -1.55
N LEU A 229 -34.14 -10.68 -0.85
CA LEU A 229 -34.21 -9.60 0.17
C LEU A 229 -33.29 -9.93 1.35
N GLN A 230 -33.20 -11.18 1.77
CA GLN A 230 -32.28 -11.64 2.80
C GLN A 230 -30.82 -11.50 2.35
N GLU A 231 -30.47 -11.93 1.13
CA GLU A 231 -29.13 -11.72 0.57
C GLU A 231 -28.75 -10.23 0.58
N MET A 232 -29.66 -9.36 0.13
CA MET A 232 -29.43 -7.92 0.11
C MET A 232 -29.18 -7.35 1.51
N GLN A 233 -29.94 -7.78 2.52
CA GLN A 233 -29.76 -7.35 3.87
C GLN A 233 -28.41 -7.78 4.45
N ILE A 234 -27.99 -9.02 4.23
CA ILE A 234 -26.66 -9.52 4.66
C ILE A 234 -25.55 -8.70 4.03
N VAL A 235 -25.62 -8.41 2.73
CA VAL A 235 -24.61 -7.61 2.02
C VAL A 235 -24.54 -6.19 2.57
N LEU A 236 -25.68 -5.57 2.88
CA LEU A 236 -25.74 -4.23 3.47
C LEU A 236 -25.16 -4.19 4.89
N GLU A 237 -25.42 -5.21 5.70
CA GLU A 237 -24.83 -5.34 7.04
C GLU A 237 -23.32 -5.50 6.98
N LEU A 238 -22.80 -6.39 6.10
CA LEU A 238 -21.38 -6.56 5.87
C LEU A 238 -20.71 -5.26 5.36
N TYR A 239 -21.38 -4.56 4.44
CA TYR A 239 -20.90 -3.26 3.97
C TYR A 239 -20.77 -2.26 5.13
N SER A 240 -21.80 -2.14 5.97
CA SER A 240 -21.81 -1.21 7.10
C SER A 240 -20.72 -1.54 8.13
N GLN A 241 -20.51 -2.82 8.43
CA GLN A 241 -19.45 -3.27 9.33
C GLN A 241 -18.05 -2.93 8.75
N LEU A 242 -17.84 -3.20 7.46
CA LEU A 242 -16.57 -2.88 6.79
C LEU A 242 -16.34 -1.36 6.73
N ASP A 243 -17.37 -0.57 6.49
CA ASP A 243 -17.29 0.90 6.47
C ASP A 243 -16.83 1.44 7.84
N SER A 244 -17.46 0.98 8.94
CA SER A 244 -17.03 1.31 10.30
C SER A 244 -15.59 0.89 10.60
N LYS A 245 -15.15 -0.29 10.12
CA LYS A 245 -13.76 -0.75 10.33
C LYS A 245 -12.74 0.03 9.49
N VAL A 246 -13.14 0.55 8.35
CA VAL A 246 -12.32 1.50 7.57
C VAL A 246 -12.13 2.78 8.40
N ASP A 247 -13.21 3.36 8.93
CA ASP A 247 -13.15 4.60 9.72
C ASP A 247 -12.29 4.43 10.99
N GLU A 248 -12.44 3.31 11.72
CA GLU A 248 -11.60 2.99 12.89
C GLU A 248 -10.11 2.89 12.53
N THR A 249 -9.82 2.28 11.38
CA THR A 249 -8.43 2.14 10.89
C THR A 249 -7.87 3.49 10.44
N GLU A 250 -8.69 4.34 9.79
CA GLU A 250 -8.32 5.70 9.40
C GLU A 250 -8.00 6.55 10.62
N TYR A 251 -8.80 6.46 11.68
CA TYR A 251 -8.52 7.13 12.95
C TYR A 251 -7.16 6.71 13.54
N SER A 252 -6.86 5.41 13.55
CA SER A 252 -5.56 4.90 14.04
C SER A 252 -4.37 5.39 13.18
N ILE A 253 -4.57 5.55 11.88
CA ILE A 253 -3.57 6.12 10.96
C ILE A 253 -3.38 7.61 11.27
N GLU A 254 -4.47 8.35 11.49
CA GLU A 254 -4.43 9.77 11.82
C GLU A 254 -3.68 10.05 13.13
N GLU A 255 -3.92 9.25 14.18
CA GLU A 255 -3.15 9.33 15.42
C GLU A 255 -1.65 9.15 15.19
N CYS A 256 -1.26 8.13 14.42
CA CYS A 256 0.14 7.88 14.10
C CYS A 256 0.76 9.05 13.32
N ILE A 257 0.05 9.58 12.32
CA ILE A 257 0.54 10.69 11.50
C ILE A 257 0.61 11.99 12.30
N SER A 258 -0.34 12.25 13.18
CA SER A 258 -0.34 13.43 14.05
C SER A 258 0.86 13.43 15.00
N THR A 259 1.28 12.27 15.49
CA THR A 259 2.49 12.11 16.32
C THR A 259 3.77 12.38 15.52
N ILE A 260 3.85 11.89 14.28
CA ILE A 260 5.03 12.04 13.42
C ILE A 260 5.08 13.44 12.80
N ASN A 261 3.94 14.01 12.46
CA ASN A 261 3.75 15.31 11.80
C ASN A 261 4.70 15.52 10.59
N PRO A 262 4.65 14.68 9.56
CA PRO A 262 5.63 14.73 8.49
C PRO A 262 5.50 16.02 7.65
N PRO A 263 6.62 16.70 7.34
CA PRO A 263 6.61 17.97 6.58
C PRO A 263 5.88 17.94 5.25
N MET A 264 5.75 16.77 4.61
CA MET A 264 5.02 16.64 3.35
C MET A 264 3.53 16.98 3.46
N LEU A 265 2.93 16.95 4.65
CA LEU A 265 1.53 17.38 4.87
C LEU A 265 1.31 18.86 4.61
N SER A 266 2.37 19.68 4.65
CA SER A 266 2.28 21.11 4.31
C SER A 266 2.05 21.36 2.81
N VAL A 267 2.20 20.35 1.94
CA VAL A 267 1.92 20.48 0.50
C VAL A 267 0.42 20.46 0.25
N PRO A 268 -0.19 21.53 -0.32
CA PRO A 268 -1.61 21.53 -0.64
C PRO A 268 -1.99 20.37 -1.57
N GLY A 269 -2.92 19.52 -1.11
CA GLY A 269 -3.37 18.34 -1.86
C GLY A 269 -2.73 17.01 -1.44
N ILE A 270 -1.81 16.99 -0.49
CA ILE A 270 -1.38 15.76 0.18
C ILE A 270 -2.24 15.56 1.44
N GLY A 271 -3.13 14.57 1.42
CA GLY A 271 -3.95 14.18 2.56
C GLY A 271 -3.23 13.21 3.49
N ILE A 272 -3.79 13.06 4.71
CA ILE A 272 -3.23 12.21 5.79
C ILE A 272 -3.00 10.77 5.33
N GLU A 273 -3.98 10.15 4.69
CA GLU A 273 -3.90 8.76 4.24
C GLU A 273 -2.81 8.56 3.19
N SER A 274 -2.68 9.50 2.26
CA SER A 274 -1.64 9.44 1.23
C SER A 274 -0.25 9.66 1.83
N ALA A 275 -0.12 10.61 2.76
CA ALA A 275 1.13 10.85 3.50
C ALA A 275 1.53 9.61 4.31
N ALA A 276 0.56 8.96 4.97
CA ALA A 276 0.77 7.74 5.72
C ALA A 276 1.32 6.61 4.85
N VAL A 277 0.73 6.38 3.67
CA VAL A 277 1.21 5.37 2.73
C VAL A 277 2.61 5.71 2.22
N ILE A 278 2.86 6.97 1.85
CA ILE A 278 4.16 7.43 1.35
C ILE A 278 5.25 7.24 2.42
N LEU A 279 4.97 7.66 3.66
CA LEU A 279 5.89 7.51 4.78
C LEU A 279 6.14 6.03 5.11
N ALA A 280 5.08 5.21 5.18
CA ALA A 280 5.15 3.80 5.48
C ALA A 280 5.94 3.00 4.44
N GLU A 281 5.76 3.30 3.16
CA GLU A 281 6.39 2.55 2.07
C GLU A 281 7.83 3.00 1.79
N PHE A 282 8.17 4.27 1.95
CA PHE A 282 9.55 4.74 1.85
C PHE A 282 10.35 4.43 3.11
N GLY A 283 9.72 4.50 4.29
CA GLY A 283 10.41 4.37 5.58
C GLY A 283 11.36 5.54 5.82
N ASP A 284 12.62 5.24 6.12
CA ASP A 284 13.65 6.25 6.33
C ASP A 284 14.08 6.90 5.00
N PHE A 285 13.88 8.21 4.90
CA PHE A 285 14.24 9.00 3.71
C PHE A 285 15.76 9.22 3.58
N SER A 286 16.52 9.09 4.67
CA SER A 286 17.98 9.29 4.67
C SER A 286 18.73 8.23 3.87
N LYS A 287 18.13 7.05 3.69
CA LYS A 287 18.69 5.97 2.86
C LYS A 287 18.76 6.29 1.37
N PHE A 288 18.02 7.30 0.90
CA PHE A 288 18.04 7.72 -0.49
C PHE A 288 19.01 8.88 -0.69
N LYS A 289 19.94 8.75 -1.64
CA LYS A 289 20.89 9.83 -1.97
C LYS A 289 20.21 11.01 -2.66
N ASN A 290 19.10 10.78 -3.35
CA ASN A 290 18.34 11.79 -4.09
C ASN A 290 16.93 11.30 -4.45
N ALA A 291 16.09 12.22 -4.92
CA ALA A 291 14.71 11.92 -5.33
C ALA A 291 14.62 10.96 -6.55
N SER A 292 15.67 10.84 -7.36
CA SER A 292 15.67 9.89 -8.48
C SER A 292 15.73 8.45 -7.98
N GLN A 293 16.47 8.19 -6.90
CA GLN A 293 16.45 6.86 -6.26
C GLN A 293 15.07 6.52 -5.67
N MET A 294 14.36 7.52 -5.09
CA MET A 294 12.99 7.32 -4.63
C MET A 294 12.03 7.00 -5.79
N LEU A 295 12.21 7.66 -6.95
CA LEU A 295 11.41 7.40 -8.14
C LEU A 295 11.64 5.97 -8.65
N SER A 296 12.90 5.53 -8.69
CA SER A 296 13.28 4.17 -9.04
C SER A 296 12.72 3.14 -8.05
N PHE A 297 12.85 3.40 -6.74
CA PHE A 297 12.30 2.57 -5.68
C PHE A 297 10.78 2.40 -5.79
N ALA A 298 10.07 3.47 -6.13
CA ALA A 298 8.63 3.43 -6.40
C ALA A 298 8.28 2.73 -7.72
N GLY A 299 9.27 2.46 -8.60
CA GLY A 299 9.07 1.85 -9.92
C GLY A 299 8.28 2.75 -10.88
N LEU A 300 8.47 4.07 -10.75
CA LEU A 300 7.80 5.11 -11.55
C LEU A 300 8.71 5.70 -12.64
N GLU A 301 9.87 5.12 -12.86
CA GLU A 301 10.74 5.47 -13.98
C GLU A 301 10.41 4.65 -15.23
N PRO A 302 10.58 5.22 -16.44
CA PRO A 302 10.49 4.45 -17.67
C PRO A 302 11.68 3.51 -17.79
N GLY A 303 11.48 2.34 -18.36
CA GLY A 303 12.59 1.49 -18.80
C GLY A 303 13.37 2.24 -19.88
N TYR A 304 14.69 2.18 -19.79
CA TYR A 304 15.59 2.75 -20.76
C TYR A 304 16.42 1.63 -21.38
N PHE A 305 16.40 1.55 -22.70
CA PHE A 305 17.16 0.56 -23.46
C PHE A 305 17.97 1.28 -24.52
N GLN A 306 19.28 1.16 -24.44
CA GLN A 306 20.21 1.65 -25.45
C GLN A 306 21.03 0.46 -25.97
N SER A 307 21.01 0.27 -27.27
CA SER A 307 21.81 -0.74 -27.95
C SER A 307 22.39 -0.14 -29.25
N GLY A 308 23.69 0.08 -29.24
CA GLY A 308 24.39 0.72 -30.37
C GLY A 308 23.84 2.15 -30.58
N THR A 309 23.35 2.41 -31.81
CA THR A 309 22.75 3.69 -32.21
C THR A 309 21.25 3.81 -31.90
N SER A 310 20.62 2.75 -31.38
CA SER A 310 19.19 2.70 -31.11
C SER A 310 18.94 3.01 -29.64
N GLU A 311 18.11 4.02 -29.37
CA GLU A 311 17.68 4.46 -28.05
C GLU A 311 16.15 4.37 -27.97
N THR A 312 15.62 3.55 -27.04
CA THR A 312 14.18 3.41 -26.84
C THR A 312 13.82 3.57 -25.38
N THR A 313 12.82 4.43 -25.12
CA THR A 313 12.19 4.52 -23.80
C THR A 313 11.06 3.52 -23.71
N GLY A 314 11.18 2.58 -22.77
CA GLY A 314 10.18 1.55 -22.52
C GLY A 314 9.01 2.03 -21.65
N ARG A 315 8.12 1.09 -21.36
CA ARG A 315 7.04 1.31 -20.39
C ARG A 315 7.61 1.51 -18.98
N MET A 316 6.78 2.08 -18.10
CA MET A 316 7.12 2.21 -16.66
C MET A 316 7.50 0.85 -16.06
N VAL A 317 8.61 0.81 -15.33
CA VAL A 317 9.22 -0.44 -14.84
C VAL A 317 8.34 -1.18 -13.83
N LYS A 318 7.57 -0.45 -13.01
CA LYS A 318 6.62 -0.96 -11.99
C LYS A 318 7.22 -1.92 -10.95
N HIS A 319 8.55 -1.93 -10.77
CA HIS A 319 9.16 -2.59 -9.62
C HIS A 319 8.82 -1.81 -8.34
N GLY A 320 8.76 -2.50 -7.21
CA GLY A 320 8.41 -1.89 -5.92
C GLY A 320 6.91 -1.85 -5.62
N SER A 321 6.53 -1.11 -4.58
CA SER A 321 5.19 -1.12 -4.00
C SER A 321 4.11 -0.53 -4.91
N SER A 322 3.05 -1.31 -5.15
CA SER A 322 1.84 -0.81 -5.84
C SER A 322 1.05 0.20 -5.00
N TYR A 323 1.07 0.06 -3.67
CA TYR A 323 0.44 1.00 -2.74
C TYR A 323 1.08 2.39 -2.84
N LEU A 324 2.42 2.43 -2.85
CA LEU A 324 3.17 3.67 -3.01
C LEU A 324 2.88 4.35 -4.34
N ARG A 325 2.89 3.60 -5.45
CA ARG A 325 2.57 4.16 -6.76
C ARG A 325 1.17 4.73 -6.83
N TYR A 326 0.20 4.02 -6.25
CA TYR A 326 -1.19 4.47 -6.19
C TYR A 326 -1.31 5.77 -5.38
N ALA A 327 -0.72 5.83 -4.18
CA ALA A 327 -0.73 7.03 -3.34
C ALA A 327 -0.08 8.22 -4.03
N LEU A 328 1.08 8.04 -4.66
CA LEU A 328 1.78 9.11 -5.38
C LEU A 328 0.99 9.62 -6.60
N MET A 329 0.31 8.74 -7.33
CA MET A 329 -0.54 9.15 -8.47
C MET A 329 -1.78 9.92 -8.00
N ASN A 330 -2.39 9.51 -6.88
CA ASN A 330 -3.51 10.23 -6.28
C ASN A 330 -3.06 11.61 -5.77
N CYS A 331 -1.93 11.68 -5.05
CA CYS A 331 -1.34 12.96 -4.63
C CYS A 331 -1.07 13.88 -5.82
N ALA A 332 -0.54 13.35 -6.92
CA ALA A 332 -0.31 14.17 -8.12
C ALA A 332 -1.61 14.74 -8.69
N GLN A 333 -2.70 13.97 -8.67
CA GLN A 333 -4.02 14.43 -9.13
C GLN A 333 -4.57 15.54 -8.21
N THR A 334 -4.46 15.36 -6.89
CA THR A 334 -4.97 16.34 -5.91
C THR A 334 -4.12 17.61 -5.88
N VAL A 335 -2.79 17.47 -5.87
CA VAL A 335 -1.85 18.61 -5.88
C VAL A 335 -2.04 19.49 -7.14
N VAL A 336 -2.33 18.91 -8.30
CA VAL A 336 -2.68 19.68 -9.52
C VAL A 336 -3.93 20.55 -9.32
N ASN A 337 -4.88 20.10 -8.48
CA ASN A 337 -6.11 20.85 -8.23
C ASN A 337 -5.95 21.96 -7.17
N TYR A 338 -5.01 21.81 -6.25
CA TYR A 338 -4.89 22.70 -5.08
C TYR A 338 -3.63 23.59 -5.07
N GLU A 339 -2.62 23.27 -5.90
CA GLU A 339 -1.35 24.01 -5.93
C GLU A 339 -1.06 24.55 -7.35
N PRO A 340 -1.09 25.88 -7.55
CA PRO A 340 -0.97 26.50 -8.88
C PRO A 340 0.31 26.13 -9.63
N THR A 341 1.43 25.97 -8.94
CA THR A 341 2.72 25.62 -9.55
C THR A 341 2.68 24.23 -10.20
N PHE A 342 2.02 23.28 -9.56
CA PHE A 342 1.81 21.95 -10.14
C PHE A 342 0.72 21.95 -11.21
N ALA A 343 -0.31 22.77 -11.08
CA ALA A 343 -1.34 22.95 -12.12
C ALA A 343 -0.72 23.48 -13.43
N MET A 344 0.11 24.51 -13.35
CA MET A 344 0.83 25.05 -14.51
C MET A 344 1.76 24.02 -15.14
N PHE A 345 2.49 23.27 -14.31
CA PHE A 345 3.39 22.22 -14.81
C PHE A 345 2.61 21.10 -15.51
N TYR A 346 1.49 20.68 -14.96
CA TYR A 346 0.60 19.70 -15.58
C TYR A 346 0.05 20.22 -16.91
N ALA A 347 -0.49 21.46 -16.94
CA ALA A 347 -1.01 22.07 -18.15
C ALA A 347 0.06 22.14 -19.26
N LYS A 348 1.29 22.53 -18.92
CA LYS A 348 2.43 22.49 -19.83
C LYS A 348 2.66 21.09 -20.41
N LYS A 349 2.62 20.03 -19.58
CA LYS A 349 2.78 18.65 -20.07
C LYS A 349 1.63 18.18 -20.95
N ARG A 350 0.43 18.68 -20.69
CA ARG A 350 -0.74 18.43 -21.56
C ARG A 350 -0.61 19.16 -22.91
N SER A 351 -0.13 20.40 -22.93
CA SER A 351 0.12 21.15 -24.18
C SER A 351 1.24 20.55 -25.03
N GLU A 352 2.20 19.83 -24.41
CA GLU A 352 3.22 19.01 -25.10
C GLU A 352 2.63 17.73 -25.75
N GLY A 353 1.29 17.55 -25.76
CA GLY A 353 0.62 16.37 -26.33
C GLY A 353 0.64 15.13 -25.43
N LYS A 354 1.09 15.22 -24.16
CA LYS A 354 1.14 14.07 -23.27
C LYS A 354 -0.25 13.63 -22.83
N PRO A 355 -0.61 12.34 -22.90
CA PRO A 355 -1.85 11.82 -22.31
C PRO A 355 -1.94 12.13 -20.82
N HIS A 356 -3.16 12.21 -20.28
CA HIS A 356 -3.44 12.56 -18.87
C HIS A 356 -2.53 11.81 -17.86
N ARG A 357 -2.51 10.48 -17.92
CA ARG A 357 -1.71 9.65 -16.98
C ARG A 357 -0.20 9.88 -17.13
N VAL A 358 0.27 10.15 -18.35
CA VAL A 358 1.69 10.46 -18.60
C VAL A 358 2.03 11.84 -18.04
N ALA A 359 1.18 12.85 -18.24
CA ALA A 359 1.36 14.17 -17.65
C ALA A 359 1.38 14.10 -16.12
N LEU A 360 0.49 13.32 -15.48
CA LEU A 360 0.51 13.07 -14.04
C LEU A 360 1.80 12.38 -13.57
N SER A 361 2.37 11.43 -14.32
CA SER A 361 3.65 10.81 -13.95
C SER A 361 4.80 11.80 -13.92
N HIS A 362 4.79 12.83 -14.79
CA HIS A 362 5.73 13.95 -14.70
C HIS A 362 5.50 14.82 -13.44
N VAL A 363 4.23 15.03 -13.07
CA VAL A 363 3.89 15.71 -11.79
C VAL A 363 4.40 14.91 -10.61
N VAL A 364 4.21 13.57 -10.58
CA VAL A 364 4.77 12.70 -9.52
C VAL A 364 6.28 12.88 -9.39
N LYS A 365 7.00 12.91 -10.51
CA LYS A 365 8.46 13.12 -10.50
C LYS A 365 8.86 14.47 -9.88
N LYS A 366 8.11 15.55 -10.18
CA LYS A 366 8.31 16.86 -9.56
C LYS A 366 7.94 16.84 -8.07
N LEU A 367 6.80 16.23 -7.72
CA LEU A 367 6.30 16.09 -6.36
C LEU A 367 7.27 15.30 -5.47
N LEU A 368 7.84 14.21 -5.95
CA LEU A 368 8.83 13.43 -5.20
C LEU A 368 10.10 14.23 -4.87
N ARG A 369 10.54 15.15 -5.75
CA ARG A 369 11.65 16.05 -5.44
C ARG A 369 11.31 16.99 -4.29
N VAL A 370 10.08 17.50 -4.29
CA VAL A 370 9.59 18.36 -3.20
C VAL A 370 9.51 17.56 -1.91
N ILE A 371 8.83 16.40 -1.90
CA ILE A 371 8.72 15.53 -0.73
C ILE A 371 10.10 15.17 -0.18
N TYR A 372 11.03 14.75 -1.04
CA TYR A 372 12.39 14.43 -0.62
C TYR A 372 13.06 15.62 0.11
N THR A 373 12.99 16.82 -0.46
CA THR A 373 13.58 18.02 0.14
C THR A 373 12.92 18.37 1.47
N LEU A 374 11.59 18.33 1.55
CA LEU A 374 10.86 18.64 2.78
C LEU A 374 11.20 17.63 3.89
N GLN A 375 11.22 16.34 3.58
CA GLN A 375 11.47 15.28 4.57
C GLN A 375 12.93 15.26 5.04
N THR A 376 13.90 15.45 4.13
CA THR A 376 15.33 15.40 4.49
C THR A 376 15.83 16.66 5.19
N LYS A 377 15.23 17.82 4.91
CA LYS A 377 15.59 19.10 5.52
C LYS A 377 14.64 19.55 6.63
N ASN A 378 13.59 18.78 6.89
CA ASN A 378 12.54 19.12 7.86
C ASN A 378 11.94 20.52 7.64
N LEU A 379 11.56 20.84 6.40
CA LEU A 379 11.03 22.14 6.01
C LEU A 379 9.56 22.06 5.66
N ALA A 380 8.79 23.09 5.96
CA ALA A 380 7.44 23.26 5.43
C ALA A 380 7.49 23.65 3.94
N TYR A 381 6.41 23.31 3.22
CA TYR A 381 6.27 23.65 1.80
C TYR A 381 6.13 25.17 1.61
N ASP A 382 6.89 25.70 0.65
CA ASP A 382 6.73 27.06 0.14
C ASP A 382 6.69 27.00 -1.40
N SER A 383 5.63 27.54 -1.97
CA SER A 383 5.43 27.60 -3.43
C SER A 383 6.55 28.32 -4.19
N ASN A 384 7.26 29.25 -3.53
CA ASN A 384 8.37 30.01 -4.12
C ASN A 384 9.62 29.13 -4.39
N PHE A 385 9.78 28.01 -3.70
CA PHE A 385 10.90 27.09 -3.91
C PHE A 385 10.67 26.06 -5.03
N VAL A 386 9.46 25.97 -5.57
CA VAL A 386 9.07 24.96 -6.58
C VAL A 386 9.16 25.56 -7.99
N ARG A 387 10.30 26.04 -8.38
CA ARG A 387 10.55 26.51 -9.76
C ARG A 387 11.00 25.41 -10.71
#